data_b0024b976e83c0de8e641d0b25ec2101
#
_entry.id   b0024b976e83c0de8e641d0b25ec2101
#
_cell.length_a   1.000
_cell.length_b   1.000
_cell.length_c   1.000
_cell.angle_alpha   90.00
_cell.angle_beta   90.00
_cell.angle_gamma   90.00
#
_symmetry.space_group_name_H-M   'P 1'
#
loop_
_entity.id
_entity.type
_entity.pdbx_description
1 polymer ?
#
loop_
_entity_poly.entity_id
_entity_poly.type
_entity_poly.pdbx_seq_one_letter_code
_entity_poly.pdbx_strand_id
1 'polypeptide(L)'
;MISSKSLKYTVRILLGTLIGVYLGIIVLLNIPYVQGKLSVFVIKELKNILNTEVSIGRIDMGLLNRIIVEDVLLHDRKNQEMLKVARLSAKFDLLPLLNGKVTISSVQLFGFTVNLNRETPESAPNFQFVLDAFASKDTVKTKSNLDLRINSVLIRRGRVTYDILSEPETPGTVSYTHLRAHETTLHL
;
A
#
# COMPACT_ATOMS: atom_id res chain seq x y z
N MET A 1 -21.70 -45.44 -7.29
CA MET A 1 -22.53 -44.50 -6.48
C MET A 1 -21.76 -44.17 -5.21
N ILE A 2 -21.10 -43.00 -5.13
CA ILE A 2 -20.30 -42.60 -3.93
C ILE A 2 -21.29 -42.30 -2.81
N SER A 3 -21.15 -42.98 -1.68
CA SER A 3 -22.02 -42.77 -0.49
C SER A 3 -21.94 -41.30 -0.05
N SER A 4 -23.08 -40.68 0.24
CA SER A 4 -23.15 -39.28 0.73
C SER A 4 -22.33 -39.04 2.00
N LYS A 5 -22.10 -40.08 2.79
CA LYS A 5 -21.23 -40.04 3.98
C LYS A 5 -19.76 -39.94 3.62
N SER A 6 -19.28 -40.68 2.61
CA SER A 6 -17.90 -40.62 2.11
C SER A 6 -17.61 -39.24 1.51
N LEU A 7 -18.52 -38.67 0.71
CA LEU A 7 -18.37 -37.34 0.13
C LEU A 7 -18.24 -36.25 1.22
N LYS A 8 -19.07 -36.29 2.24
CA LYS A 8 -19.00 -35.35 3.38
C LYS A 8 -17.68 -35.45 4.14
N TYR A 9 -17.15 -36.65 4.33
CA TYR A 9 -15.88 -36.87 4.99
C TYR A 9 -14.71 -36.33 4.17
N THR A 10 -14.68 -36.59 2.87
CA THR A 10 -13.67 -36.08 1.94
C THR A 10 -13.67 -34.54 1.90
N VAL A 11 -14.87 -33.91 1.83
CA VAL A 11 -14.98 -32.44 1.85
C VAL A 11 -14.47 -31.85 3.15
N ARG A 12 -14.74 -32.49 4.31
CA ARG A 12 -14.22 -32.01 5.61
C ARG A 12 -12.71 -32.10 5.69
N ILE A 13 -12.10 -33.19 5.20
CA ILE A 13 -10.65 -33.32 5.14
C ILE A 13 -10.05 -32.24 4.24
N LEU A 14 -10.59 -32.07 3.03
CA LEU A 14 -10.11 -31.07 2.08
C LEU A 14 -10.17 -29.64 2.68
N LEU A 15 -11.30 -29.31 3.32
CA LEU A 15 -11.49 -28.01 3.97
C LEU A 15 -10.52 -27.84 5.14
N GLY A 16 -10.34 -28.85 5.97
CA GLY A 16 -9.39 -28.83 7.10
C GLY A 16 -7.95 -28.66 6.63
N THR A 17 -7.56 -29.36 5.55
CA THR A 17 -6.23 -29.22 4.95
C THR A 17 -6.02 -27.82 4.39
N LEU A 18 -7.01 -27.27 3.68
CA LEU A 18 -6.95 -25.91 3.11
C LEU A 18 -6.78 -24.86 4.22
N ILE A 19 -7.56 -24.97 5.30
CA ILE A 19 -7.45 -24.06 6.45
C ILE A 19 -6.09 -24.23 7.12
N GLY A 20 -5.59 -25.46 7.30
CA GLY A 20 -4.29 -25.72 7.88
C GLY A 20 -3.14 -25.12 7.09
N VAL A 21 -3.16 -25.28 5.77
CA VAL A 21 -2.18 -24.67 4.86
C VAL A 21 -2.25 -23.13 4.93
N TYR A 22 -3.44 -22.57 4.92
CA TYR A 22 -3.65 -21.12 5.03
C TYR A 22 -3.09 -20.56 6.34
N LEU A 23 -3.40 -21.18 7.48
CA LEU A 23 -2.85 -20.79 8.78
C LEU A 23 -1.32 -20.96 8.83
N GLY A 24 -0.80 -22.03 8.24
CA GLY A 24 0.64 -22.26 8.13
C GLY A 24 1.35 -21.14 7.37
N ILE A 25 0.78 -20.68 6.25
CA ILE A 25 1.31 -19.54 5.50
C ILE A 25 1.29 -18.25 6.32
N ILE A 26 0.20 -17.97 7.05
CA ILE A 26 0.13 -16.79 7.93
C ILE A 26 1.23 -16.85 9.00
N VAL A 27 1.39 -17.98 9.67
CA VAL A 27 2.43 -18.16 10.70
C VAL A 27 3.81 -17.95 10.09
N LEU A 28 4.09 -18.55 8.92
CA LEU A 28 5.36 -18.43 8.22
C LEU A 28 5.69 -16.95 7.88
N LEU A 29 4.72 -16.21 7.35
CA LEU A 29 4.89 -14.81 6.98
C LEU A 29 5.01 -13.87 8.19
N ASN A 30 4.61 -14.31 9.38
CA ASN A 30 4.80 -13.55 10.62
C ASN A 30 6.10 -13.90 11.38
N ILE A 31 6.94 -14.78 10.84
CA ILE A 31 8.28 -15.03 11.39
C ILE A 31 9.15 -13.79 11.12
N PRO A 32 9.82 -13.19 12.13
CA PRO A 32 10.62 -11.96 11.96
C PRO A 32 11.70 -12.07 10.86
N TYR A 33 12.31 -13.24 10.70
CA TYR A 33 13.28 -13.49 9.63
C TYR A 33 12.67 -13.36 8.24
N VAL A 34 11.46 -13.91 8.03
CA VAL A 34 10.74 -13.86 6.74
C VAL A 34 10.29 -12.42 6.46
N GLN A 35 9.78 -11.72 7.47
CA GLN A 35 9.41 -10.31 7.36
C GLN A 35 10.59 -9.44 6.96
N GLY A 36 11.76 -9.64 7.57
CA GLY A 36 12.96 -8.91 7.20
C GLY A 36 13.37 -9.14 5.74
N LYS A 37 13.33 -10.39 5.26
CA LYS A 37 13.62 -10.70 3.86
C LYS A 37 12.60 -10.07 2.91
N LEU A 38 11.32 -10.11 3.26
CA LEU A 38 10.24 -9.49 2.48
C LEU A 38 10.41 -7.97 2.41
N SER A 39 10.70 -7.32 3.53
CA SER A 39 10.95 -5.87 3.57
C SER A 39 12.12 -5.48 2.67
N VAL A 40 13.25 -6.18 2.76
CA VAL A 40 14.42 -5.92 1.90
C VAL A 40 14.07 -6.08 0.42
N PHE A 41 13.32 -7.12 0.05
CA PHE A 41 12.88 -7.33 -1.32
C PHE A 41 12.00 -6.19 -1.82
N VAL A 42 10.97 -5.80 -1.05
CA VAL A 42 10.03 -4.73 -1.41
C VAL A 42 10.76 -3.39 -1.51
N ILE A 43 11.64 -3.07 -0.57
CA ILE A 43 12.46 -1.84 -0.60
C ILE A 43 13.30 -1.79 -1.89
N LYS A 44 13.98 -2.89 -2.23
CA LYS A 44 14.80 -2.96 -3.44
C LYS A 44 13.98 -2.70 -4.71
N GLU A 45 12.81 -3.33 -4.82
CA GLU A 45 11.93 -3.12 -5.97
C GLU A 45 11.39 -1.69 -6.05
N LEU A 46 10.98 -1.11 -4.92
CA LEU A 46 10.51 0.27 -4.87
C LEU A 46 11.63 1.27 -5.21
N LYS A 47 12.85 1.07 -4.70
CA LYS A 47 14.00 1.89 -5.08
C LYS A 47 14.28 1.83 -6.58
N ASN A 48 14.20 0.64 -7.18
CA ASN A 48 14.41 0.47 -8.62
C ASN A 48 13.32 1.17 -9.45
N ILE A 49 12.05 1.07 -9.02
CA ILE A 49 10.90 1.67 -9.74
C ILE A 49 10.90 3.19 -9.60
N LEU A 50 11.12 3.69 -8.38
CA LEU A 50 11.01 5.12 -8.06
C LEU A 50 12.31 5.88 -8.28
N ASN A 51 13.43 5.17 -8.37
CA ASN A 51 14.78 5.74 -8.47
C ASN A 51 15.07 6.78 -7.38
N THR A 52 14.70 6.43 -6.13
CA THR A 52 14.91 7.25 -4.94
C THR A 52 15.04 6.40 -3.68
N GLU A 53 15.41 7.03 -2.56
CA GLU A 53 15.54 6.35 -1.28
C GLU A 53 14.15 6.02 -0.69
N VAL A 54 13.96 4.73 -0.38
CA VAL A 54 12.78 4.17 0.27
C VAL A 54 13.21 3.36 1.48
N SER A 55 12.54 3.55 2.60
CA SER A 55 12.71 2.77 3.81
C SER A 55 11.38 2.21 4.29
N ILE A 56 11.40 0.99 4.80
CA ILE A 56 10.25 0.31 5.40
C ILE A 56 10.76 -0.37 6.67
N GLY A 57 10.14 -0.08 7.80
CA GLY A 57 10.51 -0.70 9.07
C GLY A 57 10.10 -2.16 9.14
N ARG A 58 8.81 -2.43 8.94
CA ARG A 58 8.26 -3.79 9.05
C ARG A 58 7.11 -4.03 8.08
N ILE A 59 7.01 -5.26 7.60
CA ILE A 59 5.86 -5.76 6.83
C ILE A 59 5.26 -6.95 7.57
N ASP A 60 4.01 -6.82 7.98
CA ASP A 60 3.25 -7.85 8.67
C ASP A 60 2.08 -8.33 7.81
N MET A 61 1.74 -9.61 7.95
CA MET A 61 0.47 -10.15 7.47
C MET A 61 -0.53 -10.15 8.61
N GLY A 62 -1.54 -9.31 8.48
CA GLY A 62 -2.69 -9.35 9.37
C GLY A 62 -3.57 -10.58 9.13
N LEU A 63 -4.49 -10.82 10.07
CA LEU A 63 -5.47 -11.89 9.93
C LEU A 63 -6.26 -11.77 8.62
N LEU A 64 -6.49 -12.91 7.98
CA LEU A 64 -7.28 -13.13 6.78
C LEU A 64 -6.62 -12.63 5.48
N ASN A 65 -6.60 -11.34 5.20
CA ASN A 65 -6.23 -10.86 3.88
C ASN A 65 -5.74 -9.40 3.94
N ARG A 66 -4.99 -9.07 4.98
CA ARG A 66 -4.48 -7.72 5.20
C ARG A 66 -2.96 -7.72 5.22
N ILE A 67 -2.36 -6.79 4.52
CA ILE A 67 -0.94 -6.45 4.63
C ILE A 67 -0.84 -5.17 5.44
N ILE A 68 0.07 -5.16 6.40
CA ILE A 68 0.38 -4.00 7.24
C ILE A 68 1.84 -3.66 7.01
N VAL A 69 2.09 -2.42 6.65
CA VAL A 69 3.44 -1.88 6.45
C VAL A 69 3.62 -0.75 7.45
N GLU A 70 4.68 -0.83 8.26
CA GLU A 70 4.98 0.16 9.29
C GLU A 70 6.26 0.90 8.96
N ASP A 71 6.31 2.17 9.41
CA ASP A 71 7.47 3.07 9.29
C ASP A 71 7.97 3.22 7.84
N VAL A 72 7.05 3.58 6.94
CA VAL A 72 7.40 3.88 5.54
C VAL A 72 7.96 5.29 5.45
N LEU A 73 9.11 5.42 4.83
CA LEU A 73 9.74 6.70 4.50
C LEU A 73 10.12 6.70 3.03
N LEU A 74 9.69 7.72 2.31
CA LEU A 74 10.03 7.96 0.91
C LEU A 74 10.66 9.34 0.79
N HIS A 75 11.83 9.39 0.17
CA HIS A 75 12.50 10.64 -0.16
C HIS A 75 12.15 11.07 -1.58
N ASP A 76 12.24 12.36 -1.82
CA ASP A 76 12.20 12.90 -3.18
C ASP A 76 13.58 12.74 -3.87
N ARG A 77 13.67 13.18 -5.13
CA ARG A 77 14.91 13.10 -5.91
C ARG A 77 16.04 14.01 -5.38
N LYS A 78 15.72 14.93 -4.46
CA LYS A 78 16.68 15.79 -3.75
C LYS A 78 17.07 15.23 -2.39
N ASN A 79 16.67 13.99 -2.10
CA ASN A 79 16.90 13.29 -0.83
C ASN A 79 16.24 13.98 0.39
N GLN A 80 15.12 14.70 0.17
CA GLN A 80 14.31 15.27 1.22
C GLN A 80 13.16 14.34 1.58
N GLU A 81 12.76 14.31 2.85
CA GLU A 81 11.62 13.49 3.31
C GLU A 81 10.32 14.00 2.66
N MET A 82 9.82 13.28 1.66
CA MET A 82 8.59 13.62 0.96
C MET A 82 7.37 12.96 1.59
N LEU A 83 7.46 11.69 1.94
CA LEU A 83 6.37 10.94 2.54
C LEU A 83 6.88 10.12 3.72
N LYS A 84 6.23 10.28 4.87
CA LYS A 84 6.42 9.45 6.05
C LYS A 84 5.07 8.90 6.49
N VAL A 85 4.98 7.58 6.70
CA VAL A 85 3.75 6.91 7.13
C VAL A 85 4.07 5.99 8.29
N ALA A 86 3.43 6.19 9.44
CA ALA A 86 3.61 5.30 10.59
C ALA A 86 3.00 3.92 10.33
N ARG A 87 1.80 3.88 9.70
CA ARG A 87 1.16 2.61 9.33
C ARG A 87 0.31 2.75 8.07
N LEU A 88 0.60 1.89 7.10
CA LEU A 88 -0.20 1.63 5.91
C LEU A 88 -0.78 0.22 6.01
N SER A 89 -2.08 0.08 5.81
CA SER A 89 -2.73 -1.23 5.77
C SER A 89 -3.55 -1.36 4.50
N ALA A 90 -3.34 -2.44 3.76
CA ALA A 90 -4.07 -2.76 2.55
C ALA A 90 -4.79 -4.11 2.73
N LYS A 91 -6.08 -4.13 2.40
CA LYS A 91 -6.88 -5.36 2.36
C LYS A 91 -6.99 -5.82 0.92
N PHE A 92 -6.75 -7.10 0.67
CA PHE A 92 -6.88 -7.72 -0.64
C PHE A 92 -7.95 -8.80 -0.65
N ASP A 93 -8.50 -9.08 -1.81
CA ASP A 93 -9.55 -10.08 -1.97
C ASP A 93 -8.94 -11.44 -2.26
N LEU A 94 -9.36 -12.47 -1.48
CA LEU A 94 -8.80 -13.82 -1.58
C LEU A 94 -9.27 -14.55 -2.84
N LEU A 95 -10.52 -14.38 -3.27
CA LEU A 95 -11.07 -15.09 -4.42
C LEU A 95 -10.36 -14.75 -5.74
N PRO A 96 -10.11 -13.47 -6.07
CA PRO A 96 -9.29 -13.12 -7.24
C PRO A 96 -7.86 -13.67 -7.17
N LEU A 97 -7.29 -13.76 -5.96
CA LEU A 97 -5.94 -14.27 -5.76
C LEU A 97 -5.79 -15.74 -6.22
N LEU A 98 -6.83 -16.57 -6.06
CA LEU A 98 -6.86 -17.94 -6.57
C LEU A 98 -6.70 -18.03 -8.10
N ASN A 99 -7.04 -16.95 -8.81
CA ASN A 99 -6.88 -16.79 -10.26
C ASN A 99 -5.63 -15.98 -10.63
N GLY A 100 -4.70 -15.82 -9.70
CA GLY A 100 -3.46 -15.05 -9.91
C GLY A 100 -3.66 -13.53 -10.02
N LYS A 101 -4.82 -13.01 -9.61
CA LYS A 101 -5.11 -11.57 -9.61
C LYS A 101 -5.05 -11.01 -8.18
N VAL A 102 -4.26 -9.96 -7.98
CA VAL A 102 -4.21 -9.23 -6.71
C VAL A 102 -5.19 -8.06 -6.79
N THR A 103 -6.30 -8.15 -6.07
CA THR A 103 -7.30 -7.07 -5.98
C THR A 103 -7.21 -6.42 -4.61
N ILE A 104 -6.92 -5.12 -4.57
CA ILE A 104 -6.90 -4.33 -3.33
C ILE A 104 -8.25 -3.66 -3.17
N SER A 105 -8.96 -3.99 -2.09
CA SER A 105 -10.32 -3.50 -1.82
C SER A 105 -10.39 -2.41 -0.78
N SER A 106 -9.41 -2.27 0.11
CA SER A 106 -9.38 -1.23 1.14
C SER A 106 -7.97 -0.81 1.46
N VAL A 107 -7.77 0.49 1.64
CA VAL A 107 -6.49 1.08 2.07
C VAL A 107 -6.72 1.94 3.30
N GLN A 108 -5.86 1.80 4.30
CA GLN A 108 -5.90 2.59 5.52
C GLN A 108 -4.52 3.21 5.76
N LEU A 109 -4.49 4.53 5.89
CA LEU A 109 -3.30 5.30 6.27
C LEU A 109 -3.49 5.88 7.67
N PHE A 110 -2.49 5.68 8.50
CA PHE A 110 -2.50 6.20 9.85
C PHE A 110 -1.17 6.85 10.20
N GLY A 111 -1.23 8.09 10.70
CA GLY A 111 -0.04 8.82 11.12
C GLY A 111 0.91 9.10 9.96
N PHE A 112 0.50 9.93 9.00
CA PHE A 112 1.35 10.24 7.86
C PHE A 112 1.67 11.74 7.78
N THR A 113 2.82 12.05 7.21
CA THR A 113 3.23 13.39 6.84
C THR A 113 3.66 13.37 5.38
N VAL A 114 3.13 14.30 4.59
CA VAL A 114 3.46 14.47 3.17
C VAL A 114 3.95 15.89 2.96
N ASN A 115 5.18 16.05 2.50
CA ASN A 115 5.79 17.32 2.18
C ASN A 115 5.93 17.43 0.65
N LEU A 116 5.01 18.15 0.06
CA LEU A 116 4.99 18.39 -1.37
C LEU A 116 5.55 19.78 -1.63
N ASN A 117 6.38 19.90 -2.63
CA ASN A 117 6.88 21.21 -3.07
C ASN A 117 7.16 21.25 -4.56
N ARG A 118 7.31 22.45 -5.06
CA ARG A 118 7.89 22.75 -6.37
C ARG A 118 8.74 24.02 -6.27
N GLU A 119 9.70 24.18 -7.18
CA GLU A 119 10.60 25.33 -7.13
C GLU A 119 9.91 26.60 -7.58
N THR A 120 9.19 26.56 -8.70
CA THR A 120 8.41 27.65 -9.25
C THR A 120 7.01 27.18 -9.64
N PRO A 121 6.03 28.06 -9.85
CA PRO A 121 4.68 27.67 -10.28
C PRO A 121 4.66 26.80 -11.55
N GLU A 122 5.65 26.96 -12.44
CA GLU A 122 5.76 26.25 -13.72
C GLU A 122 6.59 24.97 -13.61
N SER A 123 7.36 24.78 -12.52
CA SER A 123 8.21 23.61 -12.36
C SER A 123 7.42 22.36 -11.98
N ALA A 124 7.96 21.19 -12.34
CA ALA A 124 7.39 19.92 -11.91
C ALA A 124 7.45 19.76 -10.38
N PRO A 125 6.39 19.27 -9.75
CA PRO A 125 6.39 19.03 -8.31
C PRO A 125 7.35 17.90 -7.92
N ASN A 126 7.81 17.90 -6.66
CA ASN A 126 8.76 16.92 -6.15
C ASN A 126 8.26 15.46 -6.20
N PHE A 127 6.96 15.26 -6.32
CA PHE A 127 6.33 13.93 -6.43
C PHE A 127 6.06 13.47 -7.88
N GLN A 128 6.40 14.29 -8.89
CA GLN A 128 6.13 13.95 -10.30
C GLN A 128 6.70 12.58 -10.68
N PHE A 129 7.90 12.24 -10.21
CA PHE A 129 8.54 10.96 -10.48
C PHE A 129 7.71 9.75 -10.02
N VAL A 130 6.91 9.91 -8.96
CA VAL A 130 6.00 8.84 -8.48
C VAL A 130 4.89 8.64 -9.50
N LEU A 131 4.28 9.73 -9.97
CA LEU A 131 3.25 9.66 -11.01
C LEU A 131 3.79 9.03 -12.29
N ASP A 132 4.97 9.45 -12.73
CA ASP A 132 5.62 8.92 -13.93
C ASP A 132 5.94 7.43 -13.82
N ALA A 133 6.41 6.99 -12.65
CA ALA A 133 6.71 5.58 -12.40
C ALA A 133 5.47 4.66 -12.50
N PHE A 134 4.30 5.18 -12.16
CA PHE A 134 3.04 4.44 -12.27
C PHE A 134 2.32 4.65 -13.60
N ALA A 135 2.45 5.83 -14.23
CA ALA A 135 1.83 6.13 -15.53
C ALA A 135 2.49 5.36 -16.68
N SER A 136 3.82 5.18 -16.66
CA SER A 136 4.55 4.53 -17.75
C SER A 136 4.28 3.02 -17.88
N LYS A 137 3.57 2.40 -16.95
CA LYS A 137 3.18 0.99 -17.03
C LYS A 137 1.95 0.71 -17.90
N ASP A 138 1.19 1.73 -18.30
CA ASP A 138 0.01 1.55 -19.15
C ASP A 138 0.33 1.36 -20.64
N THR A 139 1.54 1.68 -21.09
CA THR A 139 1.94 1.57 -22.51
C THR A 139 2.53 0.22 -22.91
N VAL A 140 3.00 -0.58 -21.96
CA VAL A 140 3.36 -1.97 -22.22
C VAL A 140 2.23 -2.84 -21.71
N LYS A 141 1.53 -3.54 -22.59
CA LYS A 141 0.50 -4.56 -22.30
C LYS A 141 1.08 -5.77 -21.56
N THR A 142 1.85 -5.56 -20.53
CA THR A 142 2.11 -6.57 -19.53
C THR A 142 0.82 -6.67 -18.73
N LYS A 143 0.10 -7.78 -18.86
CA LYS A 143 -1.09 -8.07 -18.05
C LYS A 143 -0.70 -7.92 -16.59
N SER A 144 -0.89 -6.73 -16.04
CA SER A 144 -0.72 -6.51 -14.61
C SER A 144 -1.76 -7.37 -13.91
N ASN A 145 -1.32 -8.30 -13.10
CA ASN A 145 -2.21 -9.10 -12.26
C ASN A 145 -2.73 -8.30 -11.07
N LEU A 146 -2.37 -7.01 -10.99
CA LEU A 146 -2.82 -6.09 -9.94
C LEU A 146 -4.07 -5.34 -10.41
N ASP A 147 -5.16 -5.52 -9.69
CA ASP A 147 -6.43 -4.83 -9.89
C ASP A 147 -6.72 -3.95 -8.66
N LEU A 148 -6.74 -2.65 -8.84
CA LEU A 148 -7.00 -1.67 -7.78
C LEU A 148 -8.49 -1.31 -7.78
N ARG A 149 -9.28 -2.11 -7.07
CA ARG A 149 -10.71 -1.82 -6.81
C ARG A 149 -10.87 -1.29 -5.40
N ILE A 150 -10.39 -0.07 -5.17
CA ILE A 150 -10.40 0.53 -3.84
C ILE A 150 -11.82 1.00 -3.52
N ASN A 151 -12.54 0.24 -2.71
CA ASN A 151 -13.90 0.56 -2.25
C ASN A 151 -13.89 1.45 -1.00
N SER A 152 -12.79 1.46 -0.26
CA SER A 152 -12.68 2.19 1.00
C SER A 152 -11.25 2.71 1.20
N VAL A 153 -11.15 4.00 1.46
CA VAL A 153 -9.91 4.65 1.90
C VAL A 153 -10.16 5.28 3.26
N LEU A 154 -9.42 4.87 4.27
CA LEU A 154 -9.46 5.46 5.60
C LEU A 154 -8.15 6.19 5.87
N ILE A 155 -8.25 7.48 6.15
CA ILE A 155 -7.12 8.34 6.43
C ILE A 155 -7.29 8.93 7.82
N ARG A 156 -6.28 8.74 8.70
CA ARG A 156 -6.31 9.27 10.06
C ARG A 156 -4.95 9.86 10.44
N ARG A 157 -4.99 10.99 11.16
CA ARG A 157 -3.80 11.69 11.69
C ARG A 157 -2.75 11.98 10.61
N GLY A 158 -3.20 12.66 9.54
CA GLY A 158 -2.34 13.07 8.44
C GLY A 158 -2.03 14.55 8.48
N ARG A 159 -0.83 14.90 8.00
CA ARG A 159 -0.43 16.26 7.67
C ARG A 159 0.05 16.28 6.23
N VAL A 160 -0.44 17.23 5.46
CA VAL A 160 0.03 17.48 4.09
C VAL A 160 0.44 18.94 4.01
N THR A 161 1.66 19.19 3.57
CA THR A 161 2.17 20.53 3.24
C THR A 161 2.39 20.61 1.74
N TYR A 162 2.17 21.78 1.18
CA TYR A 162 2.47 22.07 -0.22
C TYR A 162 3.03 23.47 -0.33
N ASP A 163 4.27 23.58 -0.82
CA ASP A 163 5.01 24.82 -0.86
C ASP A 163 5.52 25.11 -2.28
N ILE A 164 5.55 26.40 -2.64
CA ILE A 164 6.20 26.91 -3.85
C ILE A 164 7.44 27.68 -3.37
N LEU A 165 8.61 27.09 -3.54
CA LEU A 165 9.85 27.57 -2.89
C LEU A 165 10.31 28.94 -3.39
N SER A 166 9.92 29.35 -4.60
CA SER A 166 10.25 30.68 -5.17
C SER A 166 9.33 31.80 -4.69
N GLU A 167 8.20 31.46 -4.08
CA GLU A 167 7.28 32.48 -3.55
C GLU A 167 7.63 32.79 -2.11
N PRO A 168 7.77 34.09 -1.75
CA PRO A 168 7.95 34.48 -0.35
C PRO A 168 6.73 34.05 0.45
N GLU A 169 6.95 33.58 1.68
CA GLU A 169 5.84 33.28 2.59
C GLU A 169 4.98 34.52 2.75
N THR A 170 3.83 34.54 2.08
CA THR A 170 2.86 35.61 2.24
C THR A 170 2.15 35.40 3.58
N PRO A 171 2.06 36.43 4.46
CA PRO A 171 1.27 36.32 5.67
C PRO A 171 -0.19 36.07 5.29
N GLY A 172 -0.66 34.85 5.37
CA GLY A 172 -1.98 34.42 4.92
C GLY A 172 -2.01 33.09 4.18
N THR A 173 -0.86 32.47 3.92
CA THR A 173 -0.81 31.10 3.40
C THR A 173 -1.50 30.16 4.37
N VAL A 174 -2.69 29.70 4.01
CA VAL A 174 -3.47 28.76 4.82
C VAL A 174 -2.77 27.42 4.75
N SER A 175 -1.93 27.12 5.73
CA SER A 175 -1.44 25.76 5.94
C SER A 175 -2.65 24.91 6.35
N TYR A 176 -3.15 24.08 5.45
CA TYR A 176 -4.21 23.12 5.75
C TYR A 176 -3.65 21.98 6.62
N THR A 177 -3.51 22.24 7.90
CA THR A 177 -2.92 21.30 8.86
C THR A 177 -3.92 20.30 9.44
N HIS A 178 -5.21 20.36 9.09
CA HIS A 178 -6.23 19.46 9.62
C HIS A 178 -7.23 19.04 8.55
N LEU A 179 -6.91 18.00 7.78
CA LEU A 179 -7.93 17.20 7.12
C LEU A 179 -8.56 16.28 8.17
N ARG A 180 -9.68 16.68 8.74
CA ARG A 180 -10.64 15.72 9.33
C ARG A 180 -11.20 14.95 8.14
N ALA A 181 -10.78 13.71 7.95
CA ALA A 181 -11.40 12.84 6.98
C ALA A 181 -12.86 12.60 7.43
N HIS A 182 -13.80 13.20 6.73
CA HIS A 182 -15.16 12.69 6.68
C HIS A 182 -15.12 11.32 6.02
N GLU A 183 -15.76 10.34 6.62
CA GLU A 183 -16.02 9.05 6.01
C GLU A 183 -16.89 9.28 4.78
N THR A 184 -16.27 9.36 3.61
CA THR A 184 -17.02 9.36 2.34
C THR A 184 -17.16 7.89 1.93
N THR A 185 -18.28 7.29 2.33
CA THR A 185 -18.77 6.07 1.68
C THR A 185 -19.29 6.46 0.31
N LEU A 186 -18.47 6.34 -0.70
CA LEU A 186 -18.93 6.37 -2.09
C LEU A 186 -19.59 5.02 -2.37
N HIS A 187 -20.90 4.99 -2.33
CA HIS A 187 -21.70 3.94 -2.95
C HIS A 187 -21.77 4.25 -4.45
N LEU A 188 -21.10 3.43 -5.25
CA LEU A 188 -21.35 3.24 -6.68
C LEU A 188 -21.88 1.84 -6.90
#